data_e27b61bfbd0580e9d943c672a6e2e16d
#
_entry.id   e27b61bfbd0580e9d943c672a6e2e16d
#
_cell.length_a   1.000
_cell.length_b   1.000
_cell.length_c   1.000
_cell.angle_alpha   90.00
_cell.angle_beta   90.00
_cell.angle_gamma   90.00
#
_symmetry.space_group_name_H-M   'P 1'
#
loop_
_entity.id
_entity.type
_entity.pdbx_description
1 polymer ?
#
loop_
_entity_poly.entity_id
_entity_poly.type
_entity_poly.pdbx_seq_one_letter_code
_entity_poly.pdbx_strand_id
1 'polypeptide(L)'
;MTIVKKFVQALCCATALGAPSAALAQAEPYYKGKTISVLVGLDAGGTVDLFARMFTQYMQKHLKGSPTIIVQNMPGAGGLIATNFVSEKAKPDGLTFLWGPWDPLAQALKLPNMRARYENFEFLGGTGDTRVLYANASAIPDGLKKPADIAKAETLVVGALNPTDPSGLLAHLALEVLGIKNKMIIGYKGGSDVFLALQRGEVNFHSTSITTFRGRNSEYIRSGRGIGVGYLVSVDKSGAFTPNPFITEMPAFPDLYREIHGKPPSGPTWDATNWLIEQIGELTFVGLAPAGTPAEALDALRSAYADAARDKDFIDKSVQMNGLPYSFVDAKRGKEIFASLAKVSPDVLATLTRIVNTK
;
A
#
# COMPACT_ATOMS: atom_id res chain seq x y z
N MET A 1 76.34 12.53 -73.27
CA MET A 1 74.89 12.53 -73.45
C MET A 1 74.34 11.37 -72.62
N THR A 2 73.79 11.63 -71.53
CA THR A 2 72.71 10.90 -70.92
C THR A 2 72.56 11.20 -69.40
N ILE A 3 71.44 11.61 -69.04
CA ILE A 3 71.05 12.28 -67.83
C ILE A 3 70.87 11.25 -66.67
N VAL A 4 71.48 11.54 -65.52
CA VAL A 4 71.31 10.78 -64.29
C VAL A 4 70.10 11.38 -63.52
N LYS A 5 69.03 10.61 -63.32
CA LYS A 5 67.94 10.93 -62.51
C LYS A 5 68.22 10.49 -61.02
N LYS A 6 68.30 11.42 -60.15
CA LYS A 6 68.36 11.17 -58.64
C LYS A 6 66.96 10.85 -58.11
N PHE A 7 66.78 9.69 -57.48
CA PHE A 7 65.65 9.37 -56.64
C PHE A 7 65.93 9.87 -55.26
N VAL A 8 65.08 10.75 -54.80
CA VAL A 8 65.00 11.14 -53.34
C VAL A 8 63.83 10.30 -52.76
N GLN A 9 64.15 9.35 -51.90
CA GLN A 9 63.18 8.68 -51.07
C GLN A 9 62.89 9.54 -49.85
N ALA A 10 61.67 10.08 -49.75
CA ALA A 10 61.15 10.72 -48.55
C ALA A 10 60.59 9.65 -47.61
N LEU A 11 61.22 9.46 -46.47
CA LEU A 11 60.77 8.55 -45.41
C LEU A 11 59.72 9.30 -44.58
N CYS A 12 58.43 9.05 -44.80
CA CYS A 12 57.33 9.50 -43.96
C CYS A 12 57.24 8.62 -42.70
N CYS A 13 57.76 9.12 -41.56
CA CYS A 13 57.47 8.58 -40.24
C CYS A 13 56.03 8.98 -39.87
N ALA A 14 55.08 8.04 -39.99
CA ALA A 14 53.77 8.18 -39.45
C ALA A 14 53.82 7.89 -37.94
N THR A 15 53.90 8.95 -37.12
CA THR A 15 53.64 8.86 -35.68
C THR A 15 52.16 8.70 -35.45
N ALA A 16 51.73 7.45 -35.25
CA ALA A 16 50.37 7.13 -34.74
C ALA A 16 50.29 7.69 -33.30
N LEU A 17 49.69 8.86 -33.12
CA LEU A 17 49.21 9.32 -31.82
C LEU A 17 48.09 8.40 -31.34
N GLY A 18 48.43 7.42 -30.51
CA GLY A 18 47.47 6.63 -29.75
C GLY A 18 46.74 7.58 -28.78
N ALA A 19 45.50 7.96 -29.19
CA ALA A 19 44.61 8.64 -28.24
C ALA A 19 44.35 7.65 -27.06
N PRO A 20 44.56 8.06 -25.82
CA PRO A 20 44.17 7.22 -24.69
C PRO A 20 42.66 7.06 -24.78
N SER A 21 42.20 5.84 -25.08
CA SER A 21 40.82 5.47 -24.81
C SER A 21 40.62 5.63 -23.31
N ALA A 22 40.03 6.76 -22.91
CA ALA A 22 39.49 6.90 -21.55
C ALA A 22 38.44 5.82 -21.40
N ALA A 23 38.84 4.69 -20.84
CA ALA A 23 37.91 3.70 -20.37
C ALA A 23 37.04 4.47 -19.36
N LEU A 24 35.78 4.74 -19.73
CA LEU A 24 34.78 5.23 -18.82
C LEU A 24 34.74 4.18 -17.70
N ALA A 25 35.43 4.46 -16.60
CA ALA A 25 35.35 3.65 -15.41
C ALA A 25 33.87 3.65 -15.03
N GLN A 26 33.21 2.52 -15.26
CA GLN A 26 31.81 2.35 -14.90
C GLN A 26 31.75 2.54 -13.38
N ALA A 27 31.09 3.62 -12.94
CA ALA A 27 30.95 3.90 -11.51
C ALA A 27 30.41 2.66 -10.79
N GLU A 28 31.04 2.30 -9.67
CA GLU A 28 30.59 1.16 -8.90
C GLU A 28 29.13 1.36 -8.46
N PRO A 29 28.28 0.30 -8.49
CA PRO A 29 26.91 0.42 -8.05
C PRO A 29 26.80 0.96 -6.62
N TYR A 30 25.94 1.94 -6.41
CA TYR A 30 25.77 2.63 -5.12
C TYR A 30 25.65 1.65 -3.94
N TYR A 31 24.94 0.52 -4.12
CA TYR A 31 24.66 -0.45 -3.08
C TYR A 31 25.68 -1.58 -2.93
N LYS A 32 26.78 -1.58 -3.68
CA LYS A 32 27.80 -2.63 -3.59
C LYS A 32 28.37 -2.71 -2.16
N GLY A 33 28.29 -3.89 -1.55
CA GLY A 33 28.81 -4.15 -0.20
C GLY A 33 28.03 -3.47 0.94
N LYS A 34 26.87 -2.84 0.64
CA LYS A 34 26.04 -2.19 1.66
C LYS A 34 24.93 -3.09 2.17
N THR A 35 24.40 -2.75 3.34
CA THR A 35 23.22 -3.36 3.94
C THR A 35 22.09 -2.33 3.98
N ILE A 36 20.91 -2.72 3.50
CA ILE A 36 19.69 -1.92 3.51
C ILE A 36 18.78 -2.44 4.62
N SER A 37 18.28 -1.55 5.47
CA SER A 37 17.27 -1.83 6.48
C SER A 37 15.89 -1.38 6.00
N VAL A 38 14.97 -2.34 5.89
CA VAL A 38 13.56 -2.06 5.58
C VAL A 38 12.77 -2.12 6.87
N LEU A 39 12.28 -0.97 7.33
CA LEU A 39 11.48 -0.87 8.54
C LEU A 39 10.01 -1.14 8.20
N VAL A 40 9.44 -2.19 8.79
CA VAL A 40 8.03 -2.51 8.64
C VAL A 40 7.25 -1.94 9.83
N GLY A 41 6.29 -1.04 9.55
CA GLY A 41 5.53 -0.31 10.58
C GLY A 41 4.50 -1.15 11.35
N LEU A 42 4.40 -2.45 11.10
CA LEU A 42 3.43 -3.36 11.71
C LEU A 42 4.10 -4.63 12.25
N ASP A 43 3.32 -5.47 12.93
CA ASP A 43 3.82 -6.68 13.61
C ASP A 43 4.42 -7.71 12.64
N ALA A 44 5.42 -8.43 13.12
CA ALA A 44 6.01 -9.57 12.44
C ALA A 44 4.96 -10.68 12.18
N GLY A 45 5.04 -11.31 11.01
CA GLY A 45 4.10 -12.34 10.57
C GLY A 45 2.74 -11.80 10.10
N GLY A 46 2.52 -10.49 10.17
CA GLY A 46 1.36 -9.82 9.56
C GLY A 46 1.47 -9.76 8.03
N THR A 47 0.36 -9.47 7.35
CA THR A 47 0.33 -9.41 5.87
C THR A 47 1.37 -8.44 5.31
N VAL A 48 1.57 -7.28 5.95
CA VAL A 48 2.55 -6.27 5.53
C VAL A 48 3.97 -6.78 5.67
N ASP A 49 4.29 -7.44 6.77
CA ASP A 49 5.60 -8.03 7.03
C ASP A 49 5.92 -9.17 6.05
N LEU A 50 4.96 -10.08 5.85
CA LEU A 50 5.12 -11.19 4.90
C LEU A 50 5.32 -10.69 3.47
N PHE A 51 4.55 -9.67 3.06
CA PHE A 51 4.75 -9.01 1.77
C PHE A 51 6.14 -8.36 1.67
N ALA A 52 6.54 -7.57 2.68
CA ALA A 52 7.84 -6.91 2.69
C ALA A 52 8.99 -7.91 2.55
N ARG A 53 8.95 -9.02 3.31
CA ARG A 53 9.99 -10.07 3.25
C ARG A 53 10.01 -10.77 1.90
N MET A 54 8.86 -11.06 1.31
CA MET A 54 8.78 -11.63 -0.03
C MET A 54 9.27 -10.64 -1.08
N PHE A 55 8.74 -9.42 -1.10
CA PHE A 55 9.03 -8.43 -2.12
C PHE A 55 10.49 -7.96 -2.11
N THR A 56 11.08 -7.79 -0.92
CA THR A 56 12.49 -7.37 -0.80
C THR A 56 13.48 -8.40 -1.36
N GLN A 57 13.14 -9.70 -1.39
CA GLN A 57 13.96 -10.71 -2.05
C GLN A 57 14.03 -10.45 -3.58
N TYR A 58 12.91 -10.07 -4.17
CA TYR A 58 12.88 -9.69 -5.60
C TYR A 58 13.55 -8.34 -5.83
N MET A 59 13.36 -7.36 -4.95
CA MET A 59 14.12 -6.10 -5.04
C MET A 59 15.63 -6.35 -4.98
N GLN A 60 16.11 -7.21 -4.08
CA GLN A 60 17.53 -7.57 -3.94
C GLN A 60 18.09 -8.16 -5.24
N LYS A 61 17.33 -9.02 -5.93
CA LYS A 61 17.69 -9.63 -7.21
C LYS A 61 17.93 -8.57 -8.30
N HIS A 62 17.18 -7.45 -8.27
CA HIS A 62 17.25 -6.38 -9.26
C HIS A 62 18.15 -5.20 -8.83
N LEU A 63 18.60 -5.14 -7.57
CA LEU A 63 19.51 -4.11 -7.09
C LEU A 63 20.95 -4.37 -7.54
N LYS A 64 21.51 -3.46 -8.34
CA LYS A 64 22.91 -3.51 -8.74
C LYS A 64 23.81 -3.45 -7.50
N GLY A 65 24.83 -4.29 -7.47
CA GLY A 65 25.75 -4.40 -6.34
C GLY A 65 25.33 -5.42 -5.28
N SER A 66 24.18 -6.08 -5.45
CA SER A 66 23.68 -7.18 -4.61
C SER A 66 23.79 -6.91 -3.10
N PRO A 67 23.21 -5.80 -2.59
CA PRO A 67 23.25 -5.47 -1.17
C PRO A 67 22.52 -6.53 -0.34
N THR A 68 22.88 -6.63 0.94
CA THR A 68 22.05 -7.35 1.90
C THR A 68 20.81 -6.50 2.23
N ILE A 69 19.61 -7.09 2.23
CA ILE A 69 18.39 -6.43 2.70
C ILE A 69 17.90 -7.11 3.97
N ILE A 70 17.72 -6.32 5.04
CA ILE A 70 17.23 -6.77 6.34
C ILE A 70 15.88 -6.14 6.60
N VAL A 71 14.86 -6.95 6.87
CA VAL A 71 13.51 -6.50 7.25
C VAL A 71 13.39 -6.51 8.77
N GLN A 72 13.06 -5.35 9.36
CA GLN A 72 12.91 -5.13 10.80
C GLN A 72 11.51 -4.57 11.09
N ASN A 73 10.84 -5.07 12.14
CA ASN A 73 9.54 -4.58 12.53
C ASN A 73 9.65 -3.50 13.60
N MET A 74 8.89 -2.41 13.42
CA MET A 74 8.76 -1.30 14.37
C MET A 74 7.25 -0.97 14.52
N PRO A 75 6.48 -1.85 15.17
CA PRO A 75 5.04 -1.69 15.26
C PRO A 75 4.64 -0.59 16.24
N GLY A 76 3.39 -0.13 16.10
CA GLY A 76 2.74 0.77 17.03
C GLY A 76 2.03 1.94 16.35
N ALA A 77 0.92 2.36 16.95
CA ALA A 77 0.03 3.42 16.46
C ALA A 77 -0.37 3.25 14.99
N GLY A 78 -0.64 1.99 14.54
CA GLY A 78 -1.00 1.72 13.13
C GLY A 78 0.12 1.98 12.12
N GLY A 79 1.39 1.95 12.56
CA GLY A 79 2.56 2.22 11.72
C GLY A 79 3.14 3.63 11.86
N LEU A 80 2.44 4.54 12.56
CA LEU A 80 2.90 5.93 12.71
C LEU A 80 4.21 6.05 13.47
N ILE A 81 4.53 5.11 14.38
CA ILE A 81 5.83 5.11 15.09
C ILE A 81 6.97 4.95 14.08
N ALA A 82 6.91 3.97 13.20
CA ALA A 82 7.93 3.75 12.17
C ALA A 82 7.98 4.90 11.15
N THR A 83 6.82 5.42 10.75
CA THR A 83 6.71 6.55 9.81
C THR A 83 7.39 7.80 10.39
N ASN A 84 7.11 8.15 11.65
CA ASN A 84 7.77 9.26 12.32
C ASN A 84 9.27 9.02 12.49
N PHE A 85 9.67 7.79 12.86
CA PHE A 85 11.07 7.43 13.01
C PHE A 85 11.87 7.64 11.71
N VAL A 86 11.34 7.16 10.58
CA VAL A 86 12.03 7.34 9.29
C VAL A 86 12.10 8.80 8.89
N SER A 87 11.06 9.59 9.16
CA SER A 87 11.05 11.03 8.90
C SER A 87 12.08 11.80 9.73
N GLU A 88 12.25 11.45 11.02
CA GLU A 88 12.96 12.28 12.01
C GLU A 88 14.36 11.76 12.34
N LYS A 89 14.60 10.45 12.20
CA LYS A 89 15.78 9.78 12.75
C LYS A 89 16.59 8.99 11.73
N ALA A 90 15.98 8.48 10.67
CA ALA A 90 16.71 7.72 9.67
C ALA A 90 17.65 8.66 8.88
N LYS A 91 18.88 8.20 8.63
CA LYS A 91 19.83 8.95 7.82
C LYS A 91 19.37 8.98 6.36
N PRO A 92 19.51 10.12 5.67
CA PRO A 92 19.15 10.23 4.25
C PRO A 92 20.27 9.67 3.34
N ASP A 93 20.73 8.46 3.61
CA ASP A 93 21.81 7.78 2.89
C ASP A 93 21.30 6.62 2.03
N GLY A 94 19.97 6.47 1.89
CA GLY A 94 19.35 5.39 1.11
C GLY A 94 19.49 3.99 1.73
N LEU A 95 20.08 3.86 2.94
CA LEU A 95 20.27 2.56 3.60
C LEU A 95 19.13 2.19 4.55
N THR A 96 18.20 3.11 4.80
CA THR A 96 17.01 2.85 5.60
C THR A 96 15.78 3.43 4.91
N PHE A 97 14.77 2.60 4.72
CA PHE A 97 13.46 3.07 4.24
C PHE A 97 12.31 2.37 4.97
N LEU A 98 11.14 3.03 5.00
CA LEU A 98 9.90 2.48 5.52
C LEU A 98 9.21 1.62 4.46
N TRP A 99 8.69 0.48 4.86
CA TRP A 99 7.56 -0.18 4.22
C TRP A 99 6.41 -0.25 5.22
N GLY A 100 5.37 0.51 4.98
CA GLY A 100 4.30 0.68 5.97
C GLY A 100 2.96 1.02 5.38
N PRO A 101 1.91 1.06 6.22
CA PRO A 101 0.59 1.46 5.79
C PRO A 101 0.57 2.94 5.36
N TRP A 102 -0.27 3.22 4.37
CA TRP A 102 -0.67 4.55 3.98
C TRP A 102 -1.82 5.01 4.88
N ASP A 103 -1.63 6.10 5.64
CA ASP A 103 -2.67 6.70 6.48
C ASP A 103 -2.95 8.16 6.02
N PRO A 104 -3.74 8.33 4.95
CA PRO A 104 -4.06 9.64 4.40
C PRO A 104 -4.83 10.51 5.39
N LEU A 105 -5.64 9.88 6.24
CA LEU A 105 -6.52 10.61 7.15
C LEU A 105 -5.75 11.19 8.33
N ALA A 106 -4.78 10.47 8.89
CA ALA A 106 -3.93 11.01 9.96
C ALA A 106 -3.25 12.32 9.53
N GLN A 107 -2.79 12.39 8.27
CA GLN A 107 -2.23 13.62 7.72
C GLN A 107 -3.28 14.68 7.39
N ALA A 108 -4.38 14.31 6.73
CA ALA A 108 -5.43 15.25 6.35
C ALA A 108 -6.06 15.95 7.56
N LEU A 109 -6.26 15.21 8.66
CA LEU A 109 -6.76 15.74 9.93
C LEU A 109 -5.67 16.36 10.81
N LYS A 110 -4.40 16.33 10.38
CA LYS A 110 -3.24 16.87 11.12
C LYS A 110 -3.16 16.33 12.55
N LEU A 111 -3.35 15.01 12.71
CA LEU A 111 -3.33 14.39 14.01
C LEU A 111 -1.98 14.60 14.73
N PRO A 112 -2.00 14.88 16.06
CA PRO A 112 -0.76 15.21 16.80
C PRO A 112 0.27 14.09 16.85
N ASN A 113 -0.16 12.84 16.74
CA ASN A 113 0.69 11.66 16.73
C ASN A 113 1.33 11.38 15.36
N MET A 114 0.87 12.06 14.29
CA MET A 114 1.51 12.04 12.98
C MET A 114 2.37 13.30 12.80
N ARG A 115 3.65 13.20 13.15
CA ARG A 115 4.62 14.31 13.02
C ARG A 115 5.25 14.34 11.65
N ALA A 116 5.39 13.18 11.02
CA ALA A 116 5.83 13.06 9.63
C ALA A 116 4.80 13.67 8.68
N ARG A 117 5.31 14.13 7.51
CA ARG A 117 4.48 14.62 6.41
C ARG A 117 4.86 13.82 5.17
N TYR A 118 3.88 13.19 4.52
CA TYR A 118 4.15 12.33 3.35
C TYR A 118 4.82 13.07 2.20
N GLU A 119 4.49 14.34 1.99
CA GLU A 119 5.10 15.18 0.97
C GLU A 119 6.60 15.42 1.17
N ASN A 120 7.11 15.20 2.39
CA ASN A 120 8.52 15.36 2.72
C ASN A 120 9.34 14.08 2.51
N PHE A 121 8.69 12.96 2.20
CA PHE A 121 9.43 11.72 1.91
C PHE A 121 9.79 11.60 0.44
N GLU A 122 10.85 10.83 0.19
CA GLU A 122 11.12 10.28 -1.12
C GLU A 122 10.30 8.99 -1.31
N PHE A 123 9.26 9.07 -2.14
CA PHE A 123 8.45 7.91 -2.48
C PHE A 123 9.24 6.96 -3.38
N LEU A 124 9.37 5.70 -2.98
CA LEU A 124 10.07 4.66 -3.73
C LEU A 124 9.12 3.88 -4.63
N GLY A 125 7.96 3.58 -4.11
CA GLY A 125 6.89 2.82 -4.75
C GLY A 125 5.84 2.45 -3.72
N GLY A 126 4.70 1.92 -4.17
CA GLY A 126 3.63 1.49 -3.29
C GLY A 126 2.75 0.42 -3.92
N THR A 127 1.87 -0.15 -3.13
CA THR A 127 0.86 -1.10 -3.62
C THR A 127 -0.53 -0.63 -3.28
N GLY A 128 -1.44 -0.77 -4.25
CA GLY A 128 -2.87 -0.69 -4.04
C GLY A 128 -3.47 -2.07 -3.79
N ASP A 129 -4.62 -2.09 -3.14
CA ASP A 129 -5.39 -3.33 -2.94
C ASP A 129 -6.88 -3.00 -2.76
N THR A 130 -7.74 -3.85 -3.31
CA THR A 130 -9.18 -3.70 -3.11
C THR A 130 -9.55 -4.09 -1.68
N ARG A 131 -10.25 -3.20 -0.99
CA ARG A 131 -10.76 -3.48 0.36
C ARG A 131 -12.05 -4.25 0.29
N VAL A 132 -12.19 -5.24 1.15
CA VAL A 132 -13.41 -6.04 1.29
C VAL A 132 -13.95 -5.95 2.71
N LEU A 133 -15.27 -6.00 2.83
CA LEU A 133 -16.00 -6.05 4.07
C LEU A 133 -16.40 -7.50 4.32
N TYR A 134 -16.22 -7.98 5.54
CA TYR A 134 -16.66 -9.33 5.93
C TYR A 134 -17.09 -9.36 7.39
N ALA A 135 -17.94 -10.31 7.69
CA ALA A 135 -18.54 -10.47 9.01
C ALA A 135 -18.43 -11.91 9.50
N ASN A 136 -18.57 -12.13 10.80
CA ASN A 136 -18.88 -13.44 11.36
C ASN A 136 -20.23 -13.89 10.81
N ALA A 137 -20.33 -15.14 10.38
CA ALA A 137 -21.60 -15.71 9.95
C ALA A 137 -22.68 -15.61 11.04
N SER A 138 -22.28 -15.67 12.31
CA SER A 138 -23.14 -15.51 13.48
C SER A 138 -23.39 -14.04 13.92
N ALA A 139 -23.06 -13.06 13.08
CA ALA A 139 -23.23 -11.64 13.41
C ALA A 139 -24.72 -11.22 13.55
N ILE A 140 -25.63 -12.04 13.07
CA ILE A 140 -27.09 -11.92 13.25
C ILE A 140 -27.66 -13.22 13.81
N PRO A 141 -28.83 -13.21 14.51
CA PRO A 141 -29.38 -14.38 15.18
C PRO A 141 -29.57 -15.63 14.28
N ASP A 142 -30.09 -15.44 13.05
CA ASP A 142 -30.33 -16.53 12.09
C ASP A 142 -29.11 -16.89 11.24
N GLY A 143 -27.98 -16.24 11.48
CA GLY A 143 -26.75 -16.31 10.70
C GLY A 143 -26.88 -15.64 9.33
N LEU A 144 -25.79 -15.07 8.87
CA LEU A 144 -25.69 -14.48 7.53
C LEU A 144 -25.73 -15.60 6.47
N LYS A 145 -26.66 -15.53 5.53
CA LYS A 145 -26.78 -16.46 4.39
C LYS A 145 -26.30 -15.81 3.08
N LYS A 146 -26.50 -14.52 2.95
CA LYS A 146 -26.06 -13.70 1.82
C LYS A 146 -25.60 -12.31 2.31
N PRO A 147 -24.85 -11.54 1.49
CA PRO A 147 -24.34 -10.23 1.86
C PRO A 147 -25.41 -9.26 2.40
N ALA A 148 -26.56 -9.17 1.76
CA ALA A 148 -27.63 -8.24 2.15
C ALA A 148 -28.29 -8.57 3.51
N ASP A 149 -28.11 -9.77 4.05
CA ASP A 149 -28.61 -10.13 5.38
C ASP A 149 -27.94 -9.30 6.48
N ILE A 150 -26.81 -8.64 6.20
CA ILE A 150 -26.13 -7.75 7.15
C ILE A 150 -27.06 -6.61 7.62
N ALA A 151 -28.03 -6.20 6.81
CA ALA A 151 -29.03 -5.20 7.18
C ALA A 151 -29.92 -5.61 8.36
N LYS A 152 -29.96 -6.91 8.72
CA LYS A 152 -30.72 -7.44 9.87
C LYS A 152 -29.95 -7.31 11.20
N ALA A 153 -28.68 -6.86 11.16
CA ALA A 153 -27.89 -6.72 12.35
C ALA A 153 -28.39 -5.55 13.21
N GLU A 154 -28.53 -5.78 14.51
CA GLU A 154 -28.92 -4.72 15.46
C GLU A 154 -27.74 -3.82 15.81
N THR A 155 -26.59 -4.42 16.10
CA THR A 155 -25.36 -3.70 16.41
C THR A 155 -24.16 -4.57 16.05
N LEU A 156 -23.21 -3.99 15.32
CA LEU A 156 -21.96 -4.64 14.97
C LEU A 156 -20.76 -4.04 15.70
N VAL A 157 -19.74 -4.86 15.92
CA VAL A 157 -18.50 -4.46 16.60
C VAL A 157 -17.36 -4.55 15.60
N VAL A 158 -16.67 -3.43 15.39
CA VAL A 158 -15.54 -3.28 14.46
C VAL A 158 -14.24 -3.21 15.24
N GLY A 159 -13.20 -3.90 14.79
CA GLY A 159 -11.85 -3.78 15.35
C GLY A 159 -10.97 -2.82 14.56
N ALA A 160 -10.16 -2.01 15.24
CA ALA A 160 -9.24 -1.06 14.64
C ALA A 160 -7.94 -0.90 15.44
N LEU A 161 -6.85 -0.50 14.75
CA LEU A 161 -5.56 -0.26 15.40
C LEU A 161 -5.53 1.09 16.14
N ASN A 162 -6.12 2.09 15.50
CA ASN A 162 -6.27 3.45 16.02
C ASN A 162 -7.51 4.10 15.37
N PRO A 163 -7.93 5.31 15.76
CA PRO A 163 -9.13 5.94 15.23
C PRO A 163 -9.11 6.23 13.71
N THR A 164 -7.92 6.33 13.11
CA THR A 164 -7.76 6.57 11.65
C THR A 164 -7.32 5.33 10.89
N ASP A 165 -7.19 4.19 11.57
CA ASP A 165 -6.87 2.93 10.90
C ASP A 165 -7.78 2.69 9.70
N PRO A 166 -7.26 2.68 8.47
CA PRO A 166 -8.07 2.58 7.28
C PRO A 166 -9.02 1.37 7.26
N SER A 167 -8.59 0.24 7.84
CA SER A 167 -9.41 -0.97 7.85
C SER A 167 -10.60 -0.84 8.78
N GLY A 168 -10.35 -0.45 10.02
CA GLY A 168 -11.40 -0.25 11.01
C GLY A 168 -12.35 0.87 10.62
N LEU A 169 -11.80 1.99 10.16
CA LEU A 169 -12.59 3.16 9.78
C LEU A 169 -13.48 2.90 8.55
N LEU A 170 -12.98 2.24 7.50
CA LEU A 170 -13.81 1.88 6.34
C LEU A 170 -14.93 0.90 6.73
N ALA A 171 -14.66 -0.06 7.62
CA ALA A 171 -15.70 -0.94 8.14
C ALA A 171 -16.77 -0.15 8.91
N HIS A 172 -16.36 0.75 9.80
CA HIS A 172 -17.26 1.61 10.56
C HIS A 172 -18.11 2.52 9.65
N LEU A 173 -17.47 3.23 8.72
CA LEU A 173 -18.14 4.10 7.77
C LEU A 173 -19.13 3.34 6.87
N ALA A 174 -18.76 2.16 6.38
CA ALA A 174 -19.64 1.33 5.56
C ALA A 174 -20.92 0.95 6.33
N LEU A 175 -20.80 0.61 7.61
CA LEU A 175 -21.96 0.33 8.47
C LEU A 175 -22.80 1.57 8.74
N GLU A 176 -22.19 2.74 8.94
CA GLU A 176 -22.94 4.01 9.07
C GLU A 176 -23.70 4.35 7.77
N VAL A 177 -23.07 4.17 6.59
CA VAL A 177 -23.73 4.36 5.30
C VAL A 177 -24.91 3.41 5.15
N LEU A 178 -24.78 2.13 5.57
CA LEU A 178 -25.88 1.17 5.58
C LEU A 178 -26.96 1.43 6.65
N GLY A 179 -26.75 2.41 7.54
CA GLY A 179 -27.66 2.69 8.65
C GLY A 179 -27.64 1.68 9.79
N ILE A 180 -26.57 0.86 9.87
CA ILE A 180 -26.41 -0.20 10.89
C ILE A 180 -25.66 0.37 12.09
N LYS A 181 -26.23 0.23 13.29
CA LYS A 181 -25.57 0.62 14.54
C LYS A 181 -24.27 -0.15 14.69
N ASN A 182 -23.22 0.56 15.06
CA ASN A 182 -21.95 -0.11 15.29
C ASN A 182 -21.10 0.64 16.32
N LYS A 183 -20.11 -0.06 16.87
CA LYS A 183 -19.07 0.50 17.73
C LYS A 183 -17.70 0.02 17.28
N MET A 184 -16.68 0.84 17.47
CA MET A 184 -15.31 0.51 17.14
C MET A 184 -14.48 0.27 18.40
N ILE A 185 -13.78 -0.87 18.47
CA ILE A 185 -12.80 -1.19 19.52
C ILE A 185 -11.43 -0.90 18.92
N ILE A 186 -10.70 0.01 19.51
CA ILE A 186 -9.36 0.44 19.06
C ILE A 186 -8.27 -0.10 19.98
N GLY A 187 -7.02 -0.14 19.49
CA GLY A 187 -5.84 -0.51 20.27
C GLY A 187 -5.24 -1.87 19.89
N TYR A 188 -5.75 -2.53 18.88
CA TYR A 188 -5.10 -3.72 18.32
C TYR A 188 -3.73 -3.36 17.71
N LYS A 189 -2.75 -4.25 17.84
CA LYS A 189 -1.37 -4.01 17.35
C LYS A 189 -1.23 -4.18 15.86
N GLY A 190 -2.09 -5.01 15.25
CA GLY A 190 -2.08 -5.30 13.82
C GLY A 190 -3.34 -6.02 13.36
N GLY A 191 -3.52 -6.13 12.04
CA GLY A 191 -4.67 -6.83 11.45
C GLY A 191 -4.78 -8.30 11.85
N SER A 192 -3.68 -8.91 12.34
CA SER A 192 -3.67 -10.27 12.89
C SER A 192 -4.47 -10.35 14.18
N ASP A 193 -4.26 -9.38 15.07
CA ASP A 193 -4.94 -9.34 16.37
C ASP A 193 -6.43 -9.09 16.17
N VAL A 194 -6.79 -8.19 15.24
CA VAL A 194 -8.20 -7.96 14.87
C VAL A 194 -8.83 -9.23 14.32
N PHE A 195 -8.12 -9.97 13.47
CA PHE A 195 -8.63 -11.25 12.94
C PHE A 195 -8.82 -12.31 14.01
N LEU A 196 -7.90 -12.41 14.97
CA LEU A 196 -8.06 -13.29 16.14
C LEU A 196 -9.24 -12.88 17.02
N ALA A 197 -9.42 -11.58 17.24
CA ALA A 197 -10.58 -11.05 17.98
C ALA A 197 -11.90 -11.38 17.25
N LEU A 198 -11.91 -11.30 15.92
CA LEU A 198 -13.07 -11.70 15.11
C LEU A 198 -13.36 -13.22 15.22
N GLN A 199 -12.32 -14.05 15.19
CA GLN A 199 -12.49 -15.49 15.37
C GLN A 199 -13.06 -15.87 16.75
N ARG A 200 -12.76 -15.07 17.79
CA ARG A 200 -13.26 -15.23 19.16
C ARG A 200 -14.61 -14.57 19.39
N GLY A 201 -15.12 -13.79 18.42
CA GLY A 201 -16.38 -13.07 18.54
C GLY A 201 -16.31 -11.77 19.36
N GLU A 202 -15.11 -11.29 19.72
CA GLU A 202 -14.90 -9.99 20.40
C GLU A 202 -15.26 -8.83 19.46
N VAL A 203 -14.96 -8.97 18.18
CA VAL A 203 -15.47 -8.17 17.06
C VAL A 203 -16.20 -9.07 16.09
N ASN A 204 -17.11 -8.55 15.30
CA ASN A 204 -17.91 -9.38 14.39
C ASN A 204 -18.04 -8.82 12.97
N PHE A 205 -17.44 -7.67 12.69
CA PHE A 205 -17.37 -7.05 11.37
C PHE A 205 -16.01 -6.36 11.18
N HIS A 206 -15.44 -6.50 9.98
CA HIS A 206 -14.13 -5.90 9.68
C HIS A 206 -13.95 -5.65 8.19
N SER A 207 -12.98 -4.77 7.86
CA SER A 207 -12.48 -4.59 6.50
C SER A 207 -11.04 -5.06 6.39
N THR A 208 -10.74 -5.75 5.31
CA THR A 208 -9.37 -6.17 5.00
C THR A 208 -9.09 -6.04 3.50
N SER A 209 -7.85 -6.29 3.07
CA SER A 209 -7.56 -6.39 1.64
C SER A 209 -8.08 -7.70 1.06
N ILE A 210 -8.42 -7.71 -0.24
CA ILE A 210 -8.84 -8.93 -0.93
C ILE A 210 -7.74 -9.99 -0.89
N THR A 211 -6.47 -9.57 -0.93
CA THR A 211 -5.31 -10.46 -0.82
C THR A 211 -5.26 -11.15 0.55
N THR A 212 -5.53 -10.43 1.64
CA THR A 212 -5.63 -11.01 2.99
C THR A 212 -6.86 -11.90 3.12
N PHE A 213 -8.00 -11.49 2.57
CA PHE A 213 -9.25 -12.23 2.61
C PHE A 213 -9.12 -13.61 1.95
N ARG A 214 -8.54 -13.66 0.74
CA ARG A 214 -8.33 -14.91 -0.01
C ARG A 214 -7.12 -15.74 0.44
N GLY A 215 -6.12 -15.08 1.01
CA GLY A 215 -4.92 -15.72 1.55
C GLY A 215 -5.12 -16.17 3.00
N ARG A 216 -4.68 -15.33 3.91
CA ARG A 216 -4.62 -15.63 5.35
C ARG A 216 -5.98 -15.98 5.98
N ASN A 217 -7.06 -15.30 5.57
CA ASN A 217 -8.38 -15.51 6.13
C ASN A 217 -9.19 -16.62 5.41
N SER A 218 -8.60 -17.22 4.37
CA SER A 218 -9.31 -18.14 3.46
C SER A 218 -9.95 -19.35 4.16
N GLU A 219 -9.27 -19.92 5.15
CA GLU A 219 -9.81 -21.06 5.90
C GLU A 219 -11.05 -20.66 6.71
N TYR A 220 -11.02 -19.51 7.35
CA TYR A 220 -12.15 -18.97 8.09
C TYR A 220 -13.37 -18.71 7.21
N ILE A 221 -13.14 -18.20 6.00
CA ILE A 221 -14.19 -17.97 5.01
C ILE A 221 -14.72 -19.30 4.44
N ARG A 222 -13.84 -20.21 4.01
CA ARG A 222 -14.24 -21.51 3.46
C ARG A 222 -14.97 -22.41 4.46
N SER A 223 -14.67 -22.28 5.75
CA SER A 223 -15.39 -23.00 6.80
C SER A 223 -16.79 -22.44 7.08
N GLY A 224 -17.20 -21.37 6.41
CA GLY A 224 -18.50 -20.73 6.61
C GLY A 224 -18.62 -19.93 7.91
N ARG A 225 -17.53 -19.77 8.69
CA ARG A 225 -17.53 -18.94 9.90
C ARG A 225 -17.50 -17.44 9.60
N GLY A 226 -16.95 -17.07 8.45
CA GLY A 226 -16.93 -15.69 7.95
C GLY A 226 -17.60 -15.60 6.58
N ILE A 227 -18.26 -14.49 6.33
CA ILE A 227 -18.93 -14.19 5.06
C ILE A 227 -18.45 -12.86 4.52
N GLY A 228 -18.06 -12.84 3.22
CA GLY A 228 -17.81 -11.61 2.48
C GLY A 228 -19.12 -10.84 2.29
N VAL A 229 -19.13 -9.59 2.71
CA VAL A 229 -20.33 -8.72 2.66
C VAL A 229 -20.30 -7.84 1.42
N GLY A 230 -19.14 -7.35 1.01
CA GLY A 230 -19.00 -6.55 -0.19
C GLY A 230 -17.57 -6.05 -0.37
N TYR A 231 -17.19 -5.70 -1.59
CA TYR A 231 -15.93 -5.02 -1.83
C TYR A 231 -16.14 -3.51 -2.03
N LEU A 232 -15.17 -2.73 -1.54
CA LEU A 232 -15.20 -1.29 -1.61
C LEU A 232 -14.62 -0.83 -2.95
N VAL A 233 -15.37 0.01 -3.64
CA VAL A 233 -15.00 0.65 -4.90
C VAL A 233 -15.45 2.11 -4.87
N SER A 234 -14.59 3.03 -5.32
CA SER A 234 -14.96 4.43 -5.45
C SER A 234 -15.92 4.65 -6.62
N VAL A 235 -16.82 5.60 -6.46
CA VAL A 235 -17.70 6.04 -7.55
C VAL A 235 -17.28 7.44 -7.98
N ASP A 236 -17.48 7.75 -9.26
CA ASP A 236 -17.32 9.10 -9.79
C ASP A 236 -18.50 10.02 -9.42
N LYS A 237 -18.45 11.27 -9.89
CA LYS A 237 -19.50 12.26 -9.61
C LYS A 237 -20.87 11.88 -10.17
N SER A 238 -20.96 10.99 -11.15
CA SER A 238 -22.20 10.46 -11.69
C SER A 238 -22.75 9.26 -10.90
N GLY A 239 -21.97 8.75 -9.96
CA GLY A 239 -22.25 7.51 -9.22
C GLY A 239 -21.85 6.25 -9.98
N ALA A 240 -21.14 6.39 -11.10
CA ALA A 240 -20.61 5.24 -11.84
C ALA A 240 -19.29 4.73 -11.21
N PHE A 241 -19.06 3.44 -11.35
CA PHE A 241 -17.83 2.79 -10.94
C PHE A 241 -17.47 1.67 -11.91
N THR A 242 -16.19 1.28 -11.89
CA THR A 242 -15.71 0.11 -12.65
C THR A 242 -15.66 -1.09 -11.72
N PRO A 243 -16.50 -2.13 -11.96
CA PRO A 243 -16.43 -3.35 -11.17
C PRO A 243 -15.06 -4.01 -11.28
N ASN A 244 -14.58 -4.60 -10.19
CA ASN A 244 -13.37 -5.42 -10.23
C ASN A 244 -13.73 -6.81 -10.78
N PRO A 245 -13.28 -7.19 -11.99
CA PRO A 245 -13.67 -8.46 -12.63
C PRO A 245 -13.11 -9.69 -11.91
N PHE A 246 -12.14 -9.51 -11.03
CA PHE A 246 -11.54 -10.60 -10.27
C PHE A 246 -12.26 -10.89 -8.94
N ILE A 247 -13.26 -10.09 -8.55
CA ILE A 247 -14.01 -10.28 -7.30
C ILE A 247 -15.45 -10.66 -7.65
N THR A 248 -15.75 -11.96 -7.59
CA THR A 248 -17.05 -12.54 -7.96
C THR A 248 -17.81 -13.12 -6.77
N GLU A 249 -17.14 -13.28 -5.63
CA GLU A 249 -17.70 -13.92 -4.43
C GLU A 249 -18.55 -12.98 -3.56
N MET A 250 -18.56 -11.70 -3.87
CA MET A 250 -19.34 -10.69 -3.16
C MET A 250 -19.67 -9.50 -4.06
N PRO A 251 -20.75 -8.75 -3.81
CA PRO A 251 -21.12 -7.57 -4.59
C PRO A 251 -20.17 -6.39 -4.36
N ALA A 252 -20.14 -5.44 -5.29
CA ALA A 252 -19.62 -4.10 -5.02
C ALA A 252 -20.48 -3.39 -3.95
N PHE A 253 -19.87 -2.62 -3.07
CA PHE A 253 -20.60 -1.94 -1.99
C PHE A 253 -21.73 -1.02 -2.48
N PRO A 254 -21.59 -0.25 -3.58
CA PRO A 254 -22.71 0.52 -4.13
C PRO A 254 -23.91 -0.34 -4.58
N ASP A 255 -23.63 -1.57 -5.08
CA ASP A 255 -24.70 -2.49 -5.49
C ASP A 255 -25.36 -3.16 -4.27
N LEU A 256 -24.58 -3.54 -3.26
CA LEU A 256 -25.10 -4.01 -1.98
C LEU A 256 -26.02 -2.95 -1.34
N TYR A 257 -25.58 -1.70 -1.32
CA TYR A 257 -26.41 -0.60 -0.80
C TYR A 257 -27.72 -0.45 -1.58
N ARG A 258 -27.64 -0.55 -2.91
CA ARG A 258 -28.83 -0.49 -3.77
C ARG A 258 -29.77 -1.70 -3.53
N GLU A 259 -29.25 -2.90 -3.31
CA GLU A 259 -30.05 -4.08 -2.96
C GLU A 259 -30.82 -3.86 -1.64
N ILE A 260 -30.19 -3.25 -0.63
CA ILE A 260 -30.77 -3.02 0.69
C ILE A 260 -31.75 -1.84 0.69
N HIS A 261 -31.41 -0.73 0.04
CA HIS A 261 -32.13 0.55 0.17
C HIS A 261 -32.93 0.97 -1.07
N GLY A 262 -32.83 0.24 -2.19
CA GLY A 262 -33.52 0.55 -3.45
C GLY A 262 -32.98 1.77 -4.22
N LYS A 263 -31.88 2.40 -3.77
CA LYS A 263 -31.28 3.60 -4.36
C LYS A 263 -29.76 3.58 -4.20
N PRO A 264 -28.99 4.34 -5.00
CA PRO A 264 -27.53 4.46 -4.79
C PRO A 264 -27.22 5.17 -3.48
N PRO A 265 -26.03 4.91 -2.87
CA PRO A 265 -25.59 5.61 -1.68
C PRO A 265 -25.34 7.10 -1.97
N SER A 266 -25.62 7.96 -0.99
CA SER A 266 -25.46 9.41 -1.09
C SER A 266 -25.38 10.06 0.29
N GLY A 267 -24.97 11.32 0.31
CA GLY A 267 -24.91 12.16 1.50
C GLY A 267 -23.52 12.21 2.15
N PRO A 268 -23.34 13.05 3.18
CA PRO A 268 -22.01 13.40 3.70
C PRO A 268 -21.18 12.21 4.19
N THR A 269 -21.81 11.22 4.83
CA THR A 269 -21.10 10.00 5.27
C THR A 269 -20.62 9.18 4.06
N TRP A 270 -21.47 9.07 3.00
CA TRP A 270 -21.04 8.40 1.78
C TRP A 270 -19.91 9.15 1.08
N ASP A 271 -20.00 10.46 0.96
CA ASP A 271 -18.96 11.27 0.30
C ASP A 271 -17.61 11.13 1.00
N ALA A 272 -17.62 11.11 2.34
CA ALA A 272 -16.43 10.87 3.15
C ALA A 272 -15.90 9.43 2.98
N THR A 273 -16.79 8.45 2.92
CA THR A 273 -16.45 7.04 2.69
C THR A 273 -15.83 6.85 1.30
N ASN A 274 -16.46 7.42 0.27
CA ASN A 274 -16.02 7.33 -1.11
C ASN A 274 -14.62 7.97 -1.29
N TRP A 275 -14.40 9.15 -0.70
CA TRP A 275 -13.08 9.78 -0.69
C TRP A 275 -12.02 8.87 -0.06
N LEU A 276 -12.32 8.25 1.07
CA LEU A 276 -11.37 7.36 1.74
C LEU A 276 -11.09 6.09 0.94
N ILE A 277 -12.13 5.52 0.29
CA ILE A 277 -11.99 4.38 -0.63
C ILE A 277 -11.06 4.74 -1.79
N GLU A 278 -11.22 5.93 -2.39
CA GLU A 278 -10.36 6.41 -3.46
C GLU A 278 -8.90 6.50 -3.02
N GLN A 279 -8.63 7.11 -1.85
CA GLN A 279 -7.28 7.26 -1.34
C GLN A 279 -6.60 5.92 -1.06
N ILE A 280 -7.32 4.94 -0.52
CA ILE A 280 -6.75 3.66 -0.07
C ILE A 280 -6.75 2.61 -1.19
N GLY A 281 -7.69 2.68 -2.14
CA GLY A 281 -7.80 1.75 -3.25
C GLY A 281 -6.58 1.79 -4.17
N GLU A 282 -6.08 2.98 -4.46
CA GLU A 282 -4.86 3.13 -5.26
C GLU A 282 -3.58 2.88 -4.46
N LEU A 283 -3.56 3.25 -3.18
CA LEU A 283 -2.34 3.20 -2.36
C LEU A 283 -2.68 2.68 -0.96
N THR A 284 -2.29 1.47 -0.66
CA THR A 284 -2.51 0.83 0.64
C THR A 284 -1.23 0.78 1.47
N PHE A 285 -0.11 0.42 0.83
CA PHE A 285 1.21 0.37 1.45
C PHE A 285 2.20 1.21 0.66
N VAL A 286 3.14 1.81 1.37
CA VAL A 286 4.11 2.76 0.83
C VAL A 286 5.54 2.39 1.19
N GLY A 287 6.43 2.51 0.22
CA GLY A 287 7.87 2.51 0.41
C GLY A 287 8.39 3.95 0.46
N LEU A 288 8.93 4.38 1.59
CA LEU A 288 9.32 5.76 1.85
C LEU A 288 10.76 5.86 2.35
N ALA A 289 11.60 6.61 1.64
CA ALA A 289 12.92 6.99 2.12
C ALA A 289 12.92 8.41 2.72
N PRO A 290 13.87 8.74 3.62
CA PRO A 290 13.98 10.07 4.18
C PRO A 290 14.20 11.15 3.11
N ALA A 291 13.71 12.36 3.37
CA ALA A 291 14.03 13.52 2.55
C ALA A 291 15.55 13.73 2.44
N GLY A 292 16.02 14.12 1.26
CA GLY A 292 17.45 14.35 1.02
C GLY A 292 18.27 13.07 0.74
N THR A 293 17.63 11.93 0.59
CA THR A 293 18.29 10.69 0.10
C THR A 293 18.92 10.97 -1.27
N PRO A 294 20.19 10.59 -1.52
CA PRO A 294 20.88 10.85 -2.78
C PRO A 294 20.15 10.31 -4.01
N ALA A 295 20.15 11.08 -5.09
CA ALA A 295 19.45 10.72 -6.33
C ALA A 295 19.87 9.33 -6.86
N GLU A 296 21.17 9.01 -6.83
CA GLU A 296 21.69 7.70 -7.27
C GLU A 296 21.08 6.55 -6.43
N ALA A 297 20.96 6.74 -5.11
CA ALA A 297 20.33 5.75 -4.23
C ALA A 297 18.82 5.59 -4.55
N LEU A 298 18.12 6.72 -4.75
CA LEU A 298 16.70 6.72 -5.09
C LEU A 298 16.43 6.05 -6.43
N ASP A 299 17.21 6.37 -7.45
CA ASP A 299 17.05 5.80 -8.79
C ASP A 299 17.27 4.30 -8.76
N ALA A 300 18.29 3.83 -8.04
CA ALA A 300 18.54 2.41 -7.87
C ALA A 300 17.40 1.68 -7.13
N LEU A 301 16.88 2.26 -6.04
CA LEU A 301 15.73 1.68 -5.29
C LEU A 301 14.45 1.69 -6.11
N ARG A 302 14.14 2.79 -6.80
CA ARG A 302 12.95 2.91 -7.65
C ARG A 302 12.98 1.95 -8.83
N SER A 303 14.16 1.82 -9.48
CA SER A 303 14.34 0.84 -10.56
C SER A 303 14.15 -0.58 -10.04
N ALA A 304 14.82 -0.94 -8.95
CA ALA A 304 14.69 -2.28 -8.37
C ALA A 304 13.25 -2.58 -7.91
N TYR A 305 12.54 -1.57 -7.39
CA TYR A 305 11.13 -1.68 -7.04
C TYR A 305 10.26 -1.97 -8.27
N ALA A 306 10.43 -1.19 -9.34
CA ALA A 306 9.68 -1.36 -10.58
C ALA A 306 9.99 -2.70 -11.28
N ASP A 307 11.23 -3.14 -11.24
CA ASP A 307 11.67 -4.40 -11.85
C ASP A 307 11.15 -5.60 -11.05
N ALA A 308 11.19 -5.53 -9.70
CA ALA A 308 10.59 -6.53 -8.82
C ALA A 308 9.08 -6.65 -9.04
N ALA A 309 8.39 -5.52 -9.23
CA ALA A 309 6.95 -5.49 -9.50
C ALA A 309 6.57 -6.17 -10.84
N ARG A 310 7.50 -6.19 -11.80
CA ARG A 310 7.32 -6.83 -13.12
C ARG A 310 7.95 -8.23 -13.20
N ASP A 311 8.64 -8.68 -12.16
CA ASP A 311 9.26 -10.00 -12.13
C ASP A 311 8.18 -11.08 -12.23
N LYS A 312 8.27 -11.92 -13.26
CA LYS A 312 7.25 -12.94 -13.54
C LYS A 312 7.06 -13.90 -12.38
N ASP A 313 8.14 -14.32 -11.73
CA ASP A 313 8.07 -15.25 -10.61
C ASP A 313 7.34 -14.61 -9.41
N PHE A 314 7.54 -13.29 -9.19
CA PHE A 314 6.80 -12.53 -8.18
C PHE A 314 5.31 -12.45 -8.51
N ILE A 315 4.98 -12.11 -9.76
CA ILE A 315 3.58 -12.01 -10.22
C ILE A 315 2.88 -13.37 -10.08
N ASP A 316 3.49 -14.45 -10.58
CA ASP A 316 2.91 -15.80 -10.51
C ASP A 316 2.69 -16.23 -9.05
N LYS A 317 3.65 -15.96 -8.17
CA LYS A 317 3.53 -16.24 -6.74
C LYS A 317 2.42 -15.42 -6.08
N SER A 318 2.28 -14.15 -6.48
CA SER A 318 1.20 -13.28 -5.99
C SER A 318 -0.17 -13.84 -6.37
N VAL A 319 -0.34 -14.24 -7.65
CA VAL A 319 -1.58 -14.85 -8.16
C VAL A 319 -1.87 -16.18 -7.46
N GLN A 320 -0.84 -17.01 -7.25
CA GLN A 320 -1.02 -18.28 -6.53
C GLN A 320 -1.49 -18.08 -5.08
N MET A 321 -0.96 -17.05 -4.40
CA MET A 321 -1.28 -16.78 -2.99
C MET A 321 -2.62 -16.07 -2.80
N ASN A 322 -2.99 -15.18 -3.71
CA ASN A 322 -4.07 -14.20 -3.50
C ASN A 322 -5.18 -14.28 -4.55
N GLY A 323 -5.00 -15.08 -5.60
CA GLY A 323 -5.93 -15.18 -6.73
C GLY A 323 -5.86 -13.99 -7.70
N LEU A 324 -4.97 -13.00 -7.47
CA LEU A 324 -4.75 -11.84 -8.31
C LEU A 324 -3.34 -11.26 -8.10
N PRO A 325 -2.77 -10.56 -9.10
CA PRO A 325 -1.50 -9.88 -8.92
C PRO A 325 -1.67 -8.66 -7.99
N TYR A 326 -0.60 -8.26 -7.31
CA TYR A 326 -0.56 -6.97 -6.63
C TYR A 326 -0.60 -5.82 -7.64
N SER A 327 -1.31 -4.75 -7.29
CA SER A 327 -1.28 -3.48 -8.02
C SER A 327 -0.12 -2.63 -7.50
N PHE A 328 0.74 -2.13 -8.39
CA PHE A 328 1.90 -1.32 -8.02
C PHE A 328 1.73 0.14 -8.46
N VAL A 329 2.20 1.04 -7.58
CA VAL A 329 2.20 2.49 -7.80
C VAL A 329 3.64 2.95 -7.88
N ASP A 330 4.01 3.61 -8.98
CA ASP A 330 5.33 4.17 -9.18
C ASP A 330 5.55 5.49 -8.42
N ALA A 331 6.80 5.98 -8.44
CA ALA A 331 7.17 7.18 -7.71
C ALA A 331 6.43 8.44 -8.19
N LYS A 332 6.10 8.54 -9.48
CA LYS A 332 5.38 9.69 -10.02
C LYS A 332 3.94 9.69 -9.52
N ARG A 333 3.25 8.56 -9.67
CA ARG A 333 1.84 8.44 -9.25
C ARG A 333 1.69 8.58 -7.73
N GLY A 334 2.61 8.02 -6.95
CA GLY A 334 2.60 8.16 -5.48
C GLY A 334 2.72 9.61 -5.02
N LYS A 335 3.59 10.42 -5.66
CA LYS A 335 3.68 11.86 -5.37
C LYS A 335 2.39 12.62 -5.74
N GLU A 336 1.73 12.25 -6.83
CA GLU A 336 0.42 12.82 -7.21
C GLU A 336 -0.66 12.51 -6.16
N ILE A 337 -0.69 11.26 -5.65
CA ILE A 337 -1.62 10.85 -4.59
C ILE A 337 -1.34 11.67 -3.31
N PHE A 338 -0.09 11.82 -2.90
CA PHE A 338 0.26 12.66 -1.73
C PHE A 338 -0.21 14.09 -1.89
N ALA A 339 -0.01 14.68 -3.08
CA ALA A 339 -0.46 16.04 -3.37
C ALA A 339 -2.00 16.18 -3.39
N SER A 340 -2.73 15.10 -3.66
CA SER A 340 -4.20 15.13 -3.68
C SER A 340 -4.82 15.36 -2.30
N LEU A 341 -4.11 15.00 -1.21
CA LEU A 341 -4.58 15.23 0.17
C LEU A 341 -4.85 16.70 0.49
N ALA A 342 -4.13 17.61 -0.15
CA ALA A 342 -4.36 19.05 0.01
C ALA A 342 -5.68 19.53 -0.61
N LYS A 343 -6.33 18.71 -1.43
CA LYS A 343 -7.54 19.04 -2.19
C LYS A 343 -8.82 18.45 -1.60
N VAL A 344 -8.73 17.77 -0.45
CA VAL A 344 -9.91 17.21 0.23
C VAL A 344 -10.89 18.32 0.60
N SER A 345 -12.18 18.09 0.35
CA SER A 345 -13.18 19.11 0.64
C SER A 345 -13.36 19.35 2.14
N PRO A 346 -13.67 20.59 2.58
CA PRO A 346 -13.96 20.89 3.97
C PRO A 346 -15.08 20.04 4.57
N ASP A 347 -16.12 19.71 3.80
CA ASP A 347 -17.26 18.92 4.24
C ASP A 347 -16.89 17.47 4.51
N VAL A 348 -16.05 16.87 3.64
CA VAL A 348 -15.49 15.53 3.85
C VAL A 348 -14.62 15.51 5.12
N LEU A 349 -13.72 16.50 5.29
CA LEU A 349 -12.90 16.61 6.51
C LEU A 349 -13.74 16.79 7.75
N ALA A 350 -14.77 17.63 7.73
CA ALA A 350 -15.66 17.84 8.88
C ALA A 350 -16.38 16.54 9.26
N THR A 351 -16.88 15.80 8.27
CA THR A 351 -17.53 14.50 8.50
C THR A 351 -16.56 13.49 9.12
N LEU A 352 -15.37 13.34 8.55
CA LEU A 352 -14.34 12.41 9.05
C LEU A 352 -13.84 12.83 10.45
N THR A 353 -13.68 14.13 10.71
CA THR A 353 -13.33 14.66 12.03
C THR A 353 -14.36 14.28 13.09
N ARG A 354 -15.65 14.44 12.78
CA ARG A 354 -16.75 14.04 13.66
C ARG A 354 -16.66 12.55 13.99
N ILE A 355 -16.51 11.71 12.96
CA ILE A 355 -16.49 10.25 13.12
C ILE A 355 -15.29 9.79 13.96
N VAL A 356 -14.09 10.29 13.68
CA VAL A 356 -12.86 9.93 14.40
C VAL A 356 -12.91 10.38 15.87
N ASN A 357 -13.64 11.46 16.20
CA ASN A 357 -13.77 12.00 17.54
C ASN A 357 -15.00 11.45 18.30
N THR A 358 -15.89 10.71 17.66
CA THR A 358 -17.01 10.05 18.34
C THR A 358 -16.46 8.87 19.17
N LYS A 359 -16.57 8.97 20.51
CA LYS A 359 -16.14 7.95 21.48
C LYS A 359 -17.16 6.83 21.59
#